data_8f2e6af2f5530f968b0089b967104af6
#
_entry.id   8f2e6af2f5530f968b0089b967104af6
#
_cell.length_a   1.000
_cell.length_b   1.000
_cell.length_c   1.000
_cell.angle_alpha   90.00
_cell.angle_beta   90.00
_cell.angle_gamma   90.00
#
_symmetry.space_group_name_H-M   'P 1'
#
loop_
_entity.id
_entity.type
_entity.pdbx_description
1 polymer ?
#
loop_
_entity_poly.entity_id
_entity_poly.type
_entity_poly.pdbx_seq_one_letter_code
_entity_poly.pdbx_strand_id
1 'polypeptide(L)'
;MHKKLIYGLLTITILVFMLGIVMVKPAQAVSINDTGTVKPGETIDDDLLLGGETVQMDGTVNGVLIASGTTVTINGTVNGDLIAMGQTVILSDTGV
;
A
#
# COMPACT_ATOMS: atom_id res chain seq x y z
N MET A 1 -29.44 -2.54 -43.29
CA MET A 1 -28.22 -3.32 -43.06
C MET A 1 -27.13 -2.52 -42.36
N HIS A 2 -26.98 -1.25 -42.68
CA HIS A 2 -25.95 -0.41 -42.04
C HIS A 2 -26.14 -0.23 -40.56
N LYS A 3 -27.37 -0.26 -40.05
CA LYS A 3 -27.66 -0.09 -38.63
C LYS A 3 -27.13 -1.25 -37.79
N LYS A 4 -27.24 -2.49 -38.26
CA LYS A 4 -26.72 -3.66 -37.52
C LYS A 4 -25.21 -3.66 -37.42
N LEU A 5 -24.51 -3.21 -38.44
CA LEU A 5 -23.06 -3.13 -38.45
C LEU A 5 -22.57 -2.09 -37.43
N ILE A 6 -23.22 -0.94 -37.37
CA ILE A 6 -22.89 0.13 -36.46
C ILE A 6 -23.10 -0.30 -34.99
N TYR A 7 -24.21 -0.97 -34.71
CA TYR A 7 -24.49 -1.46 -33.35
C TYR A 7 -23.50 -2.53 -32.91
N GLY A 8 -23.12 -3.44 -33.78
CA GLY A 8 -22.12 -4.45 -33.49
C GLY A 8 -20.75 -3.84 -33.18
N LEU A 9 -20.35 -2.85 -33.98
CA LEU A 9 -19.08 -2.17 -33.78
C LEU A 9 -19.07 -1.38 -32.47
N LEU A 10 -20.15 -0.70 -32.14
CA LEU A 10 -20.28 0.03 -30.91
C LEU A 10 -20.22 -0.88 -29.68
N THR A 11 -20.87 -2.03 -29.73
CA THR A 11 -20.86 -3.03 -28.66
C THR A 11 -19.46 -3.57 -28.43
N ILE A 12 -18.72 -3.87 -29.49
CA ILE A 12 -17.36 -4.37 -29.41
C ILE A 12 -16.45 -3.30 -28.79
N THR A 13 -16.60 -2.04 -29.16
CA THR A 13 -15.81 -0.94 -28.64
C THR A 13 -16.04 -0.76 -27.14
N ILE A 14 -17.28 -0.83 -26.69
CA ILE A 14 -17.62 -0.73 -25.26
C ILE A 14 -17.02 -1.90 -24.49
N LEU A 15 -17.10 -3.11 -25.04
CA LEU A 15 -16.55 -4.31 -24.39
C LEU A 15 -15.04 -4.23 -24.23
N VAL A 16 -14.34 -3.79 -25.27
CA VAL A 16 -12.88 -3.61 -25.21
C VAL A 16 -12.51 -2.53 -24.19
N PHE A 17 -13.27 -1.46 -24.13
CA PHE A 17 -13.02 -0.39 -23.16
C PHE A 17 -13.23 -0.87 -21.73
N MET A 18 -14.27 -1.65 -21.45
CA MET A 18 -14.52 -2.23 -20.14
C MET A 18 -13.44 -3.22 -19.72
N LEU A 19 -12.97 -4.04 -20.65
CA LEU A 19 -11.86 -4.95 -20.40
C LEU A 19 -10.58 -4.19 -20.08
N GLY A 20 -10.32 -3.08 -20.75
CA GLY A 20 -9.18 -2.23 -20.47
C GLY A 20 -9.21 -1.65 -19.06
N ILE A 21 -10.37 -1.24 -18.59
CA ILE A 21 -10.52 -0.73 -17.21
C ILE A 21 -10.27 -1.84 -16.20
N VAL A 22 -10.78 -3.04 -16.42
CA VAL A 22 -10.59 -4.17 -15.49
C VAL A 22 -9.12 -4.59 -15.41
N MET A 23 -8.38 -4.48 -16.51
CA MET A 23 -6.98 -4.87 -16.55
C MET A 23 -6.02 -3.80 -16.03
N VAL A 24 -6.48 -2.57 -15.87
CA VAL A 24 -5.66 -1.51 -15.28
C VAL A 24 -5.55 -1.73 -13.78
N LYS A 25 -4.41 -2.24 -13.35
CA LYS A 25 -4.10 -2.33 -11.93
C LYS A 25 -3.72 -0.94 -11.43
N PRO A 26 -4.15 -0.55 -10.21
CA PRO A 26 -3.66 0.70 -9.63
C PRO A 26 -2.14 0.66 -9.57
N ALA A 27 -1.51 1.71 -10.08
CA ALA A 27 -0.06 1.78 -10.16
C ALA A 27 0.61 1.83 -8.79
N GLN A 28 -0.14 2.17 -7.75
CA GLN A 28 0.36 2.25 -6.39
C GLN A 28 -0.64 1.58 -5.47
N ALA A 29 -0.34 0.33 -5.13
CA ALA A 29 -1.06 -0.36 -4.08
C ALA A 29 -0.36 -0.08 -2.75
N VAL A 30 -1.04 0.61 -1.86
CA VAL A 30 -0.57 0.73 -0.48
C VAL A 30 -0.80 -0.60 0.21
N SER A 31 0.26 -1.22 0.69
CA SER A 31 0.15 -2.42 1.50
C SER A 31 -0.42 -2.06 2.86
N ILE A 32 -1.45 -2.75 3.28
CA ILE A 32 -2.09 -2.54 4.58
C ILE A 32 -1.76 -3.75 5.44
N ASN A 33 -1.13 -3.50 6.58
CA ASN A 33 -0.82 -4.51 7.56
C ASN A 33 -1.56 -4.19 8.86
N ASP A 34 -2.64 -4.92 9.10
CA ASP A 34 -3.50 -4.73 10.26
C ASP A 34 -3.06 -5.54 11.48
N THR A 35 -2.01 -6.34 11.36
CA THR A 35 -1.40 -7.00 12.51
C THR A 35 -0.45 -6.07 13.27
N GLY A 36 -0.07 -4.96 12.66
CA GLY A 36 0.79 -3.98 13.28
C GLY A 36 2.26 -4.35 13.37
N THR A 37 2.69 -5.41 12.67
CA THR A 37 4.05 -5.93 12.81
C THR A 37 4.73 -6.15 11.48
N VAL A 38 5.95 -5.64 11.33
CA VAL A 38 6.87 -6.01 10.26
C VAL A 38 8.04 -6.73 10.90
N LYS A 39 8.27 -7.97 10.52
CA LYS A 39 9.26 -8.85 11.15
C LYS A 39 10.68 -8.45 10.77
N PRO A 40 11.69 -8.76 11.61
CA PRO A 40 13.08 -8.57 11.24
C PRO A 40 13.42 -9.33 9.96
N GLY A 41 14.16 -8.69 9.08
CA GLY A 41 14.53 -9.28 7.78
C GLY A 41 13.46 -9.19 6.70
N GLU A 42 12.26 -8.76 7.04
CA GLU A 42 11.20 -8.51 6.06
C GLU A 42 11.42 -7.17 5.38
N THR A 43 11.31 -7.16 4.06
CA THR A 43 11.47 -5.94 3.26
C THR A 43 10.20 -5.67 2.48
N ILE A 44 9.68 -4.46 2.64
CA ILE A 44 8.51 -3.98 1.90
C ILE A 44 8.97 -2.93 0.90
N ASP A 45 8.88 -3.24 -0.38
CA ASP A 45 9.30 -2.32 -1.46
C ASP A 45 8.13 -1.49 -1.96
N ASP A 46 7.37 -0.91 -1.04
CA ASP A 46 6.18 -0.14 -1.34
C ASP A 46 5.84 0.75 -0.16
N ASP A 47 4.85 1.62 -0.35
CA ASP A 47 4.28 2.37 0.75
C ASP A 47 3.50 1.42 1.65
N LEU A 48 3.63 1.58 2.95
CA LEU A 48 3.01 0.70 3.93
C LEU A 48 2.18 1.48 4.93
N LEU A 49 0.94 1.05 5.11
CA LEU A 49 0.09 1.50 6.20
C LEU A 49 0.06 0.40 7.27
N LEU A 50 0.58 0.73 8.44
CA LEU A 50 0.71 -0.19 9.55
C LEU A 50 -0.21 0.28 10.67
N GLY A 51 -1.15 -0.55 11.08
CA GLY A 51 -2.13 -0.19 12.10
C GLY A 51 -2.35 -1.29 13.11
N GLY A 52 -2.71 -0.92 14.31
CA GLY A 52 -3.02 -1.84 15.40
C GLY A 52 -2.92 -1.14 16.73
N GLU A 53 -3.19 -1.86 17.81
CA GLU A 53 -3.02 -1.33 19.15
C GLU A 53 -1.54 -1.14 19.47
N THR A 54 -0.74 -2.15 19.16
CA THR A 54 0.71 -2.08 19.27
C THR A 54 1.32 -2.28 17.90
N VAL A 55 2.08 -1.29 17.44
CA VAL A 55 2.74 -1.33 16.15
C VAL A 55 4.23 -1.53 16.39
N GLN A 56 4.81 -2.54 15.72
CA GLN A 56 6.23 -2.83 15.82
C GLN A 56 6.82 -3.04 14.44
N MET A 57 7.72 -2.16 14.05
CA MET A 57 8.39 -2.21 12.76
C MET A 57 9.86 -2.57 12.96
N ASP A 58 10.19 -3.83 12.70
CA ASP A 58 11.55 -4.36 12.88
C ASP A 58 12.24 -4.67 11.54
N GLY A 59 11.51 -4.54 10.44
CA GLY A 59 12.03 -4.79 9.10
C GLY A 59 12.45 -3.55 8.35
N THR A 60 12.34 -3.60 7.04
CA THR A 60 12.72 -2.50 6.14
C THR A 60 11.53 -2.10 5.27
N VAL A 61 11.28 -0.81 5.18
CA VAL A 61 10.28 -0.24 4.27
C VAL A 61 10.99 0.69 3.29
N ASN A 62 10.89 0.38 2.00
CA ASN A 62 11.43 1.21 0.93
C ASN A 62 10.30 2.04 0.33
N GLY A 63 9.86 3.05 1.05
CA GLY A 63 8.76 3.91 0.68
C GLY A 63 8.29 4.71 1.87
N VAL A 64 7.03 5.14 1.83
CA VAL A 64 6.41 5.88 2.91
C VAL A 64 5.82 4.88 3.91
N LEU A 65 6.16 5.04 5.19
CA LEU A 65 5.55 4.27 6.27
C LEU A 65 4.61 5.18 7.06
N ILE A 66 3.35 4.76 7.14
CA ILE A 66 2.36 5.39 7.99
C ILE A 66 2.00 4.39 9.08
N ALA A 67 2.34 4.70 10.32
CA ALA A 67 2.10 3.84 11.46
C ALA A 67 1.13 4.52 12.43
N SER A 68 0.14 3.80 12.89
CA SER A 68 -0.88 4.31 13.79
C SER A 68 -1.26 3.25 14.82
N GLY A 69 -1.25 3.63 16.10
CA GLY A 69 -1.60 2.74 17.19
C GLY A 69 -1.49 3.43 18.53
N THR A 70 -1.76 2.71 19.59
CA THR A 70 -1.55 3.24 20.95
C THR A 70 -0.07 3.35 21.25
N THR A 71 0.68 2.31 20.95
CA THR A 71 2.14 2.28 21.07
C THR A 71 2.75 1.95 19.72
N VAL A 72 3.61 2.81 19.22
CA VAL A 72 4.30 2.63 17.95
C VAL A 72 5.79 2.55 18.20
N THR A 73 6.40 1.43 17.85
CA THR A 73 7.84 1.21 18.00
C THR A 73 8.46 0.96 16.63
N ILE A 74 9.41 1.78 16.26
CA ILE A 74 10.13 1.67 14.98
C ILE A 74 11.59 1.34 15.29
N ASN A 75 11.97 0.08 15.10
CA ASN A 75 13.33 -0.41 15.28
C ASN A 75 14.04 -0.71 13.96
N GLY A 76 13.28 -0.76 12.88
CA GLY A 76 13.83 -1.10 11.56
C GLY A 76 14.25 0.13 10.77
N THR A 77 14.32 -0.04 9.47
CA THR A 77 14.77 0.99 8.53
C THR A 77 13.62 1.45 7.65
N VAL A 78 13.45 2.76 7.54
CA VAL A 78 12.50 3.36 6.60
C VAL A 78 13.29 4.22 5.62
N ASN A 79 13.32 3.81 4.35
CA ASN A 79 14.00 4.53 3.28
C ASN A 79 12.99 5.40 2.52
N GLY A 80 12.45 6.37 3.22
CA GLY A 80 11.44 7.28 2.71
C GLY A 80 10.90 8.11 3.86
N ASP A 81 9.64 8.51 3.74
CA ASP A 81 9.01 9.32 4.78
C ASP A 81 8.36 8.42 5.83
N LEU A 82 8.43 8.87 7.07
CA LEU A 82 7.80 8.18 8.20
C LEU A 82 6.75 9.11 8.83
N ILE A 83 5.54 8.60 8.93
CA ILE A 83 4.45 9.24 9.67
C ILE A 83 4.03 8.28 10.76
N ALA A 84 4.23 8.65 12.02
CA ALA A 84 3.87 7.82 13.15
C ALA A 84 2.93 8.59 14.07
N MET A 85 1.82 7.95 14.44
CA MET A 85 0.80 8.53 15.30
C MET A 85 0.45 7.56 16.43
N GLY A 86 0.43 8.05 17.64
CA GLY A 86 0.07 7.23 18.79
C GLY A 86 0.26 8.00 20.08
N GLN A 87 -0.17 7.40 21.19
CA GLN A 87 0.07 7.97 22.51
C GLN A 87 1.56 7.88 22.87
N THR A 88 2.20 6.79 22.47
CA THR A 88 3.63 6.58 22.66
C THR A 88 4.24 6.19 21.34
N VAL A 89 5.23 6.94 20.91
CA VAL A 89 6.00 6.65 19.70
C VAL A 89 7.46 6.52 20.09
N ILE A 90 8.04 5.36 19.80
CA ILE A 90 9.44 5.05 20.09
C ILE A 90 10.17 4.85 18.78
N LEU A 91 11.20 5.64 18.56
CA LEU A 91 12.07 5.53 17.40
C LEU A 91 13.45 5.13 17.86
N SER A 92 13.92 3.97 17.41
CA SER A 92 15.23 3.45 17.75
C SER A 92 16.32 4.12 16.92
N ASP A 93 17.50 4.26 17.49
CA ASP A 93 18.66 4.83 16.79
C ASP A 93 19.12 3.97 15.60
N THR A 94 18.74 2.73 15.55
CA THR A 94 19.02 1.85 14.41
C THR A 94 18.06 2.05 13.25
N GLY A 95 16.99 2.79 13.47
CA GLY A 95 15.99 3.08 12.45
C GLY A 95 16.37 4.32 11.62
N VAL A 96 17.41 4.20 10.88
CA VAL A 96 17.90 5.30 10.03
C VAL A 96 17.54 5.08 8.59
#